data_a29d89c96fec5997f3249960f23fdd89
#
_entry.id   a29d89c96fec5997f3249960f23fdd89
#
_cell.length_a   1.000
_cell.length_b   1.000
_cell.length_c   1.000
_cell.angle_alpha   90.00
_cell.angle_beta   90.00
_cell.angle_gamma   90.00
#
_symmetry.space_group_name_H-M   'P 1'
#
loop_
_entity.id
_entity.type
_entity.pdbx_description
1 polymer ?
#
loop_
_entity_poly.entity_id
_entity_poly.type
_entity_poly.pdbx_seq_one_letter_code
_entity_poly.pdbx_strand_id
1 'polypeptide(L)'
;MNTRTVGLAVSLFLFTAFAVPSFAADDEALKKDLAAVIALQGLPCGEVVDVMVLADNDYAVSCKDRNKYRVYMNAEGRVVVEKRK
;
A
#
# COMPACT_ATOMS: atom_id res chain seq x y z
N MET A 1 -7.77 45.61 25.21
CA MET A 1 -7.68 45.08 25.01
C MET A 1 -7.68 44.17 24.51
N ASN A 2 -7.81 44.15 24.48
CA ASN A 2 -7.81 43.35 24.12
C ASN A 2 -7.81 42.45 23.56
N THR A 3 -7.77 42.31 23.49
CA THR A 3 -7.68 41.57 23.08
C THR A 3 -7.56 40.72 22.56
N ARG A 4 -7.57 40.68 22.49
CA ARG A 4 -7.38 39.92 22.03
C ARG A 4 -7.51 38.96 21.61
N THR A 5 -7.52 38.93 21.60
CA THR A 5 -7.53 38.10 21.27
C THR A 5 -7.52 37.26 20.68
N VAL A 6 -7.64 37.29 20.70
CA VAL A 6 -7.58 36.54 20.16
C VAL A 6 -7.35 35.71 19.60
N GLY A 7 -7.29 35.46 19.48
CA GLY A 7 -6.96 34.54 18.90
C GLY A 7 -6.91 33.75 18.71
N LEU A 8 -6.97 33.51 18.77
CA LEU A 8 -6.75 32.62 18.50
C LEU A 8 -7.00 31.68 18.00
N ALA A 9 -7.30 31.75 18.01
CA ALA A 9 -7.46 30.88 17.60
C ALA A 9 -7.36 30.21 16.86
N VAL A 10 -7.27 30.12 16.75
CA VAL A 10 -7.04 29.40 16.03
C VAL A 10 -6.83 28.53 15.63
N SER A 11 -6.84 28.31 15.65
CA SER A 11 -6.57 27.45 15.26
C SER A 11 -6.50 26.60 14.90
N LEU A 12 -6.64 26.40 14.99
CA LEU A 12 -6.41 25.53 14.73
C LEU A 12 -6.64 24.68 14.11
N PHE A 13 -6.83 24.91 14.03
CA PHE A 13 -7.04 24.06 13.48
C PHE A 13 -6.83 23.37 12.80
N LEU A 14 -6.75 23.24 12.72
CA LEU A 14 -6.40 22.62 12.11
C LEU A 14 -6.29 21.70 11.77
N PHE A 15 -6.39 21.32 11.83
CA PHE A 15 -6.18 20.41 11.48
C PHE A 15 -6.35 19.54 11.11
N THR A 16 -6.35 19.57 11.33
CA THR A 16 -6.54 18.70 11.19
C THR A 16 -6.95 17.92 10.48
N ALA A 17 -7.15 17.82 10.34
CA ALA A 17 -7.70 16.92 9.58
C ALA A 17 -6.95 15.93 8.84
N PHE A 18 -6.61 15.56 8.90
CA PHE A 18 -5.97 14.82 8.25
C PHE A 18 -6.27 13.84 7.62
N ALA A 19 -6.41 14.02 7.45
CA ALA A 19 -6.58 13.23 6.30
C ALA A 19 -6.48 11.79 6.59
N VAL A 20 -7.42 11.16 6.21
CA VAL A 20 -7.48 9.75 6.46
C VAL A 20 -7.20 9.01 5.18
N PRO A 21 -6.30 8.07 5.21
CA PRO A 21 -6.03 7.28 4.01
C PRO A 21 -7.27 6.51 3.62
N SER A 22 -7.46 6.42 2.35
CA SER A 22 -8.55 5.66 1.79
C SER A 22 -8.05 4.25 1.51
N PHE A 23 -8.78 3.26 1.98
CA PHE A 23 -8.40 1.89 1.72
C PHE A 23 -8.46 1.57 0.25
N ALA A 24 -9.41 2.16 -0.46
CA ALA A 24 -9.51 1.92 -1.89
C ALA A 24 -8.27 2.44 -2.62
N ALA A 25 -7.79 3.62 -2.22
CA ALA A 25 -6.58 4.18 -2.82
C ALA A 25 -5.37 3.33 -2.46
N ASP A 26 -5.33 2.83 -1.22
CA ASP A 26 -4.24 1.98 -0.78
C ASP A 26 -4.21 0.68 -1.56
N ASP A 27 -5.38 0.12 -1.86
CA ASP A 27 -5.45 -1.10 -2.64
C ASP A 27 -4.89 -0.92 -4.04
N GLU A 28 -5.21 0.19 -4.69
CA GLU A 28 -4.69 0.45 -6.03
C GLU A 28 -3.19 0.67 -6.00
N ALA A 29 -2.71 1.43 -5.03
CA ALA A 29 -1.28 1.67 -4.89
C ALA A 29 -0.55 0.37 -4.60
N LEU A 30 -1.11 -0.46 -3.72
CA LEU A 30 -0.51 -1.73 -3.38
C LEU A 30 -0.43 -2.64 -4.59
N LYS A 31 -1.48 -2.70 -5.40
CA LYS A 31 -1.48 -3.52 -6.60
C LYS A 31 -0.38 -3.09 -7.56
N LYS A 32 -0.20 -1.80 -7.73
CA LYS A 32 0.86 -1.29 -8.61
C LYS A 32 2.23 -1.60 -8.06
N ASP A 33 2.40 -1.47 -6.76
CA ASP A 33 3.68 -1.77 -6.13
C ASP A 33 4.03 -3.24 -6.27
N LEU A 34 3.05 -4.12 -6.05
CA LEU A 34 3.28 -5.54 -6.16
C LEU A 34 3.58 -5.95 -7.60
N ALA A 35 2.89 -5.34 -8.56
CA ALA A 35 3.18 -5.60 -9.96
C ALA A 35 4.61 -5.21 -10.31
N ALA A 36 5.06 -4.07 -9.79
CA ALA A 36 6.43 -3.62 -10.03
C ALA A 36 7.45 -4.57 -9.40
N VAL A 37 7.17 -5.03 -8.20
CA VAL A 37 8.07 -5.98 -7.53
C VAL A 37 8.20 -7.26 -8.33
N ILE A 38 7.08 -7.79 -8.80
CA ILE A 38 7.08 -9.02 -9.60
C ILE A 38 7.85 -8.81 -10.88
N ALA A 39 7.65 -7.67 -11.53
CA ALA A 39 8.36 -7.34 -12.77
C ALA A 39 9.86 -7.22 -12.54
N LEU A 40 10.25 -6.63 -11.43
CA LEU A 40 11.67 -6.51 -11.11
C LEU A 40 12.35 -7.85 -10.90
N GLN A 41 11.58 -8.85 -10.51
CA GLN A 41 12.11 -10.21 -10.39
C GLN A 41 12.14 -10.93 -11.73
N GLY A 42 11.68 -10.27 -12.79
CA GLY A 42 11.66 -10.87 -14.11
C GLY A 42 10.55 -11.88 -14.31
N LEU A 43 9.51 -11.80 -13.51
CA LEU A 43 8.41 -12.75 -13.56
C LEU A 43 7.22 -12.18 -14.30
N PRO A 44 6.49 -13.02 -15.06
CA PRO A 44 5.34 -12.53 -15.81
C PRO A 44 4.16 -12.28 -14.89
N CYS A 45 3.44 -11.20 -15.13
CA CYS A 45 2.25 -10.86 -14.38
C CYS A 45 1.29 -10.02 -15.22
N GLY A 46 1.81 -8.98 -15.87
CA GLY A 46 1.02 -8.01 -16.59
C GLY A 46 0.49 -6.97 -15.62
N GLU A 47 -0.57 -7.31 -14.94
CA GLU A 47 -1.20 -6.45 -13.95
C GLU A 47 -1.60 -7.29 -12.75
N VAL A 48 -1.56 -6.69 -11.57
CA VAL A 48 -2.13 -7.34 -10.39
C VAL A 48 -3.61 -7.00 -10.36
N VAL A 49 -4.44 -8.04 -10.37
CA VAL A 49 -5.88 -7.85 -10.38
C VAL A 49 -6.51 -8.13 -9.02
N ASP A 50 -5.81 -8.85 -8.15
CA ASP A 50 -6.34 -9.17 -6.84
C ASP A 50 -5.21 -9.37 -5.86
N VAL A 51 -5.42 -8.95 -4.63
CA VAL A 51 -4.43 -9.09 -3.56
C VAL A 51 -5.15 -9.55 -2.30
N MET A 52 -4.61 -10.58 -1.67
CA MET A 52 -5.07 -11.00 -0.37
C MET A 52 -3.93 -10.80 0.63
N VAL A 53 -4.19 -10.06 1.68
CA VAL A 53 -3.20 -9.83 2.72
C VAL A 53 -3.20 -11.04 3.65
N LEU A 54 -2.07 -11.73 3.70
CA LEU A 54 -1.93 -12.92 4.54
C LEU A 54 -1.43 -12.56 5.93
N ALA A 55 -0.55 -11.59 6.00
CA ALA A 55 0.03 -11.09 7.24
C ALA A 55 0.71 -9.78 6.91
N ASP A 56 1.35 -9.16 7.89
CA ASP A 56 2.12 -7.96 7.64
C ASP A 56 3.20 -8.26 6.60
N ASN A 57 3.23 -7.46 5.54
CA ASN A 57 4.22 -7.60 4.48
C ASN A 57 4.22 -9.00 3.86
N ASP A 58 3.04 -9.60 3.72
CA ASP A 58 2.89 -10.93 3.17
C ASP A 58 1.58 -10.97 2.39
N TYR A 59 1.67 -11.15 1.09
CA TYR A 59 0.54 -11.00 0.19
C TYR A 59 0.43 -12.17 -0.76
N ALA A 60 -0.81 -12.59 -1.01
CA ALA A 60 -1.12 -13.50 -2.11
C ALA A 60 -1.62 -12.64 -3.26
N VAL A 61 -0.99 -12.76 -4.40
CA VAL A 61 -1.22 -11.87 -5.54
C VAL A 61 -1.72 -12.68 -6.73
N SER A 62 -2.76 -12.20 -7.37
CA SER A 62 -3.25 -12.78 -8.61
C SER A 62 -3.01 -11.80 -9.75
N CYS A 63 -2.48 -12.29 -10.84
CA CYS A 63 -2.13 -11.48 -11.99
C CYS A 63 -3.12 -11.66 -13.12
N LYS A 64 -3.17 -10.68 -13.99
CA LYS A 64 -4.07 -10.69 -15.14
C LYS A 64 -3.79 -11.88 -16.07
N ASP A 65 -2.55 -12.29 -16.15
CA ASP A 65 -2.13 -13.41 -16.99
C ASP A 65 -2.35 -14.76 -16.30
N ARG A 66 -3.09 -14.77 -15.18
CA ARG A 66 -3.45 -15.96 -14.43
C ARG A 66 -2.31 -16.51 -13.58
N ASN A 67 -1.15 -15.90 -13.60
CA ASN A 67 -0.09 -16.28 -12.68
C ASN A 67 -0.43 -15.80 -11.29
N LYS A 68 -0.01 -16.57 -10.30
CA LYS A 68 -0.24 -16.23 -8.90
C LYS A 68 1.08 -16.31 -8.17
N TYR A 69 1.27 -15.37 -7.24
CA TYR A 69 2.52 -15.27 -6.51
C TYR A 69 2.24 -14.99 -5.04
N ARG A 70 3.19 -15.36 -4.23
CA ARG A 70 3.26 -14.88 -2.86
C ARG A 70 4.41 -13.89 -2.80
N VAL A 71 4.12 -12.70 -2.31
CA VAL A 71 5.12 -11.65 -2.16
C VAL A 71 5.21 -11.34 -0.69
N TYR A 72 6.40 -11.49 -0.13
CA TYR A 72 6.57 -11.27 1.30
C TYR A 72 7.98 -10.79 1.60
N MET A 73 8.15 -10.30 2.81
CA MET A 73 9.46 -9.87 3.27
C MET A 73 10.01 -10.93 4.21
N ASN A 74 11.24 -11.37 3.94
CA ASN A 74 11.85 -12.40 4.77
C ASN A 74 12.51 -11.78 6.01
N ALA A 75 13.12 -12.62 6.83
CA ALA A 75 13.70 -12.19 8.09
C ALA A 75 14.85 -11.20 7.89
N GLU A 76 15.50 -11.22 6.74
CA GLU A 76 16.58 -10.29 6.43
C GLU A 76 16.09 -8.97 5.86
N GLY A 77 14.76 -8.80 5.77
CA GLY A 77 14.21 -7.56 5.24
C GLY A 77 14.22 -7.48 3.73
N ARG A 78 14.32 -8.62 3.06
CA ARG A 78 14.29 -8.67 1.61
C ARG A 78 12.94 -9.12 1.11
N VAL A 79 12.55 -8.59 -0.02
CA VAL A 79 11.31 -8.99 -0.66
C VAL A 79 11.54 -10.27 -1.44
N VAL A 80 10.68 -11.24 -1.20
CA VAL A 80 10.74 -12.55 -1.87
C VAL A 80 9.45 -12.73 -2.65
N VAL A 81 9.58 -13.20 -3.89
CA VAL A 81 8.43 -13.51 -4.73
C VAL A 81 8.48 -14.98 -5.07
N GLU A 82 7.43 -15.69 -4.70
CA GLU A 82 7.32 -17.14 -4.97
C GLU A 82 6.11 -17.39 -5.82
N LYS A 83 6.27 -18.22 -6.82
CA LYS A 83 5.14 -18.58 -7.67
C LYS A 83 4.23 -19.55 -6.94
N ARG A 84 2.94 -19.35 -7.08
CA ARG A 84 1.93 -20.23 -6.50
C ARG A 84 1.18 -20.94 -7.61
N LYS A 85 0.55 -22.01 -7.25
CA LYS A 85 -0.28 -22.75 -8.19
C LYS A 85 -1.71 -22.28 -8.17
#